data_a64942942dcde8cf93ec62c4dd1f4f5c
#
_entry.id   a64942942dcde8cf93ec62c4dd1f4f5c
#
_cell.length_a   1.000
_cell.length_b   1.000
_cell.length_c   1.000
_cell.angle_alpha   90.00
_cell.angle_beta   90.00
_cell.angle_gamma   90.00
#
_symmetry.space_group_name_H-M   'P 1'
#
loop_
_entity.id
_entity.type
_entity.pdbx_description
1 polymer ?
#
loop_
_entity_poly.entity_id
_entity_poly.type
_entity_poly.pdbx_seq_one_letter_code
_entity_poly.pdbx_strand_id
1 'polypeptide(L)'
;SRGTFFNARTYLNHLNPEYLRYYFASRLTNTIEDIDLNLSDFQARVNSDLVGKIINIGSRCARFINKDFGNELASELNNNKLHDNIIENKNEIIKNYEDRKYSANIRLITSLADEVNKYLDEEKPWVQIKDDNNRGYVQKVCTDGLNMFKVLAGYLKPIIPDCVDKIEKISIL
;
A
#
# COMPACT_ATOMS: atom_id res chain seq x y z
N SER A 1 -18.11 32.05 -2.72
CA SER A 1 -17.46 30.97 -1.96
C SER A 1 -16.90 31.51 -0.66
N ARG A 2 -17.35 30.96 0.47
CA ARG A 2 -16.79 31.24 1.80
C ARG A 2 -15.73 30.20 2.15
N GLY A 3 -14.86 29.86 1.22
CA GLY A 3 -13.81 28.89 1.46
C GLY A 3 -12.46 29.57 1.69
N THR A 4 -11.69 29.11 2.64
CA THR A 4 -10.25 29.37 2.72
C THR A 4 -9.60 28.81 1.48
N PHE A 5 -9.17 29.69 0.58
CA PHE A 5 -8.45 29.28 -0.63
C PHE A 5 -7.06 28.74 -0.22
N PHE A 6 -6.82 27.47 -0.52
CA PHE A 6 -5.54 26.83 -0.26
C PHE A 6 -4.70 26.84 -1.55
N ASN A 7 -3.61 27.59 -1.55
CA ASN A 7 -2.73 27.65 -2.71
C ASN A 7 -1.82 26.41 -2.73
N ALA A 8 -1.75 25.73 -3.88
CA ALA A 8 -0.90 24.56 -4.09
C ALA A 8 0.58 24.83 -3.76
N ARG A 9 1.09 26.03 -4.03
CA ARG A 9 2.49 26.41 -3.68
C ARG A 9 2.70 26.44 -2.17
N THR A 10 1.74 26.91 -1.41
CA THR A 10 1.81 26.91 0.07
C THR A 10 1.85 25.48 0.60
N TYR A 11 1.05 24.57 0.03
CA TYR A 11 1.09 23.16 0.38
C TYR A 11 2.49 22.55 0.14
N LEU A 12 3.09 22.79 -1.02
CA LEU A 12 4.39 22.23 -1.42
C LEU A 12 5.55 22.67 -0.50
N ASN A 13 5.40 23.78 0.22
CA ASN A 13 6.40 24.23 1.19
C ASN A 13 6.41 23.37 2.47
N HIS A 14 5.37 22.58 2.72
CA HIS A 14 5.17 21.86 3.99
C HIS A 14 5.03 20.36 3.84
N LEU A 15 4.47 19.88 2.73
CA LEU A 15 4.12 18.47 2.56
C LEU A 15 4.47 17.95 1.17
N ASN A 16 4.70 16.63 1.09
CA ASN A 16 4.94 15.96 -0.18
C ASN A 16 3.70 16.03 -1.09
N PRO A 17 3.85 16.44 -2.37
CA PRO A 17 2.75 16.54 -3.32
C PRO A 17 2.00 15.21 -3.52
N GLU A 18 2.64 14.07 -3.34
CA GLU A 18 2.03 12.78 -3.56
C GLU A 18 0.93 12.43 -2.55
N TYR A 19 1.00 12.95 -1.33
CA TYR A 19 -0.10 12.78 -0.37
C TYR A 19 -1.38 13.47 -0.84
N LEU A 20 -1.23 14.66 -1.42
CA LEU A 20 -2.36 15.39 -1.99
C LEU A 20 -2.89 14.71 -3.26
N ARG A 21 -2.00 14.17 -4.11
CA ARG A 21 -2.38 13.38 -5.29
C ARG A 21 -3.17 12.14 -4.88
N TYR A 22 -2.72 11.41 -3.85
CA TYR A 22 -3.43 10.26 -3.31
C TYR A 22 -4.83 10.64 -2.80
N TYR A 23 -4.91 11.73 -2.03
CA TYR A 23 -6.19 12.22 -1.53
C TYR A 23 -7.17 12.55 -2.65
N PHE A 24 -6.75 13.34 -3.64
CA PHE A 24 -7.62 13.65 -4.78
C PHE A 24 -7.98 12.40 -5.57
N ALA A 25 -7.04 11.51 -5.84
CA ALA A 25 -7.34 10.25 -6.52
C ALA A 25 -8.39 9.42 -5.76
N SER A 26 -8.38 9.43 -4.43
CA SER A 26 -9.38 8.74 -3.62
C SER A 26 -10.79 9.32 -3.72
N ARG A 27 -10.92 10.56 -4.24
CA ARG A 27 -12.18 11.29 -4.42
C ARG A 27 -12.63 11.38 -5.87
N LEU A 28 -11.68 11.33 -6.81
CA LEU A 28 -11.97 11.51 -8.23
C LEU A 28 -12.72 10.31 -8.81
N THR A 29 -13.88 10.62 -9.38
CA THR A 29 -14.67 9.72 -10.24
C THR A 29 -14.42 10.06 -11.70
N ASN A 30 -15.15 9.42 -12.62
CA ASN A 30 -15.12 9.76 -14.03
C ASN A 30 -16.14 10.86 -14.40
N THR A 31 -16.74 11.50 -13.41
CA THR A 31 -17.69 12.63 -13.55
C THR A 31 -17.03 13.95 -13.16
N ILE A 32 -17.60 15.06 -13.66
CA ILE A 32 -17.13 16.40 -13.28
C ILE A 32 -17.84 16.78 -11.98
N GLU A 33 -17.07 16.82 -10.90
CA GLU A 33 -17.54 17.16 -9.55
C GLU A 33 -16.54 18.11 -8.89
N ASP A 34 -17.03 19.09 -8.13
CA ASP A 34 -16.18 19.92 -7.30
C ASP A 34 -15.72 19.11 -6.07
N ILE A 35 -14.43 19.18 -5.78
CA ILE A 35 -13.84 18.51 -4.61
C ILE A 35 -13.38 19.56 -3.63
N ASP A 36 -14.05 19.62 -2.49
CA ASP A 36 -13.60 20.43 -1.36
C ASP A 36 -12.46 19.71 -0.60
N LEU A 37 -11.36 20.42 -0.37
CA LEU A 37 -10.27 19.92 0.45
C LEU A 37 -10.66 20.02 1.94
N ASN A 38 -10.93 18.88 2.55
CA ASN A 38 -11.10 18.74 4.00
C ASN A 38 -9.80 18.22 4.60
N LEU A 39 -9.12 19.04 5.42
CA LEU A 39 -7.80 18.69 5.97
C LEU A 39 -7.86 17.52 6.96
N SER A 40 -8.92 17.37 7.74
CA SER A 40 -9.08 16.22 8.64
C SER A 40 -9.32 14.92 7.87
N ASP A 41 -10.13 14.94 6.81
CA ASP A 41 -10.32 13.79 5.94
C ASP A 41 -9.04 13.46 5.13
N PHE A 42 -8.31 14.47 4.66
CA PHE A 42 -7.01 14.30 4.03
C PHE A 42 -6.03 13.57 4.96
N GLN A 43 -5.88 14.05 6.19
CA GLN A 43 -5.00 13.44 7.18
C GLN A 43 -5.44 12.01 7.52
N ALA A 44 -6.73 11.79 7.73
CA ALA A 44 -7.27 10.47 8.02
C ALA A 44 -6.98 9.48 6.90
N ARG A 45 -7.22 9.85 5.63
CA ARG A 45 -6.97 8.96 4.49
C ARG A 45 -5.51 8.64 4.28
N VAL A 46 -4.62 9.63 4.34
CA VAL A 46 -3.18 9.38 4.19
C VAL A 46 -2.68 8.47 5.32
N ASN A 47 -3.09 8.74 6.56
CA ASN A 47 -2.60 7.98 7.71
C ASN A 47 -3.22 6.58 7.79
N SER A 48 -4.53 6.43 7.57
CA SER A 48 -5.18 5.13 7.70
C SER A 48 -4.99 4.25 6.46
N ASP A 49 -5.19 4.80 5.26
CA ASP A 49 -5.18 3.97 4.06
C ASP A 49 -3.76 3.76 3.54
N LEU A 50 -3.02 4.85 3.26
CA LEU A 50 -1.70 4.72 2.69
C LEU A 50 -0.68 4.19 3.71
N VAL A 51 -0.58 4.82 4.89
CA VAL A 51 0.41 4.43 5.91
C VAL A 51 -0.06 3.21 6.68
N GLY A 52 -1.26 3.25 7.27
CA GLY A 52 -1.76 2.23 8.19
C GLY A 52 -2.07 0.89 7.53
N LYS A 53 -2.51 0.89 6.27
CA LYS A 53 -2.81 -0.35 5.55
C LYS A 53 -1.63 -0.79 4.67
N ILE A 54 -1.21 0.04 3.71
CA ILE A 54 -0.30 -0.38 2.65
C ILE A 54 1.15 -0.39 3.13
N ILE A 55 1.68 0.75 3.61
CA ILE A 55 3.08 0.84 4.05
C ILE A 55 3.35 -0.05 5.27
N ASN A 56 2.36 -0.22 6.12
CA ASN A 56 2.46 -1.08 7.30
C ASN A 56 2.76 -2.54 6.95
N ILE A 57 2.19 -3.09 5.86
CA ILE A 57 2.51 -4.44 5.39
C ILE A 57 4.02 -4.58 5.15
N GLY A 58 4.56 -3.68 4.31
CA GLY A 58 5.99 -3.69 3.96
C GLY A 58 6.89 -3.52 5.17
N SER A 59 6.61 -2.54 6.04
CA SER A 59 7.45 -2.23 7.20
C SER A 59 7.45 -3.35 8.25
N ARG A 60 6.31 -3.99 8.49
CA ARG A 60 6.19 -5.14 9.43
C ARG A 60 6.99 -6.33 8.92
N CYS A 61 6.82 -6.72 7.66
CA CYS A 61 7.50 -7.87 7.08
C CYS A 61 9.01 -7.62 6.89
N ALA A 62 9.40 -6.46 6.36
CA ALA A 62 10.80 -6.10 6.14
C ALA A 62 11.60 -6.11 7.44
N ARG A 63 10.99 -5.71 8.56
CA ARG A 63 11.65 -5.76 9.87
C ARG A 63 12.12 -7.16 10.23
N PHE A 64 11.31 -8.20 10.03
CA PHE A 64 11.68 -9.58 10.32
C PHE A 64 12.72 -10.09 9.34
N ILE A 65 12.52 -9.87 8.03
CA ILE A 65 13.48 -10.31 7.01
C ILE A 65 14.85 -9.68 7.25
N ASN A 66 14.91 -8.40 7.60
CA ASN A 66 16.15 -7.71 7.89
C ASN A 66 16.84 -8.23 9.17
N LYS A 67 16.06 -8.28 10.26
CA LYS A 67 16.62 -8.59 11.59
C LYS A 67 16.94 -10.07 11.77
N ASP A 68 16.06 -10.96 11.31
CA ASP A 68 16.05 -12.35 11.68
C ASP A 68 16.52 -13.28 10.55
N PHE A 69 16.54 -12.81 9.29
CA PHE A 69 16.86 -13.59 8.09
C PHE A 69 17.93 -12.96 7.20
N GLY A 70 18.69 -11.98 7.69
CA GLY A 70 19.84 -11.42 6.97
C GLY A 70 19.50 -10.79 5.60
N ASN A 71 18.28 -10.27 5.43
CA ASN A 71 17.72 -9.76 4.17
C ASN A 71 17.45 -10.84 3.10
N GLU A 72 17.38 -12.10 3.47
CA GLU A 72 17.08 -13.18 2.55
C GLU A 72 15.57 -13.53 2.58
N LEU A 73 14.93 -13.51 1.41
CA LEU A 73 13.57 -13.98 1.25
C LEU A 73 13.51 -15.51 1.16
N ALA A 74 12.38 -16.09 1.55
CA ALA A 74 12.16 -17.51 1.32
C ALA A 74 12.07 -17.83 -0.18
N SER A 75 12.53 -19.01 -0.57
CA SER A 75 12.45 -19.49 -1.96
C SER A 75 11.04 -19.87 -2.41
N GLU A 76 10.13 -20.07 -1.46
CA GLU A 76 8.75 -20.48 -1.69
C GLU A 76 7.78 -19.59 -0.91
N LEU A 77 6.60 -19.34 -1.48
CA LEU A 77 5.50 -18.64 -0.81
C LEU A 77 4.74 -19.61 0.09
N ASN A 78 4.15 -19.08 1.18
CA ASN A 78 3.26 -19.81 2.06
C ASN A 78 1.80 -19.79 1.55
N ASN A 79 1.37 -18.66 0.95
CA ASN A 79 0.00 -18.46 0.48
C ASN A 79 -0.05 -17.96 -0.98
N ASN A 80 0.21 -18.87 -1.93
CA ASN A 80 0.12 -18.59 -3.35
C ASN A 80 -1.27 -18.09 -3.76
N LYS A 81 -2.34 -18.64 -3.17
CA LYS A 81 -3.71 -18.27 -3.52
C LYS A 81 -4.02 -16.80 -3.28
N LEU A 82 -3.58 -16.24 -2.14
CA LEU A 82 -3.78 -14.81 -1.86
C LEU A 82 -2.95 -13.93 -2.79
N HIS A 83 -1.72 -14.35 -3.08
CA HIS A 83 -0.85 -13.66 -4.04
C HIS A 83 -1.47 -13.63 -5.44
N ASP A 84 -1.97 -14.76 -5.92
CA ASP A 84 -2.60 -14.88 -7.23
C ASP A 84 -3.87 -14.02 -7.31
N ASN A 85 -4.71 -14.02 -6.24
CA ASN A 85 -5.89 -13.14 -6.17
C ASN A 85 -5.52 -11.66 -6.36
N ILE A 86 -4.43 -11.19 -5.75
CA ILE A 86 -3.99 -9.81 -5.91
C ILE A 86 -3.56 -9.52 -7.35
N ILE A 87 -2.87 -10.47 -8.00
CA ILE A 87 -2.41 -10.33 -9.39
C ILE A 87 -3.58 -10.38 -10.39
N GLU A 88 -4.59 -11.21 -10.15
CA GLU A 88 -5.79 -11.33 -11.01
C GLU A 88 -6.56 -10.01 -11.14
N ASN A 89 -6.50 -9.16 -10.11
CA ASN A 89 -7.12 -7.83 -10.16
C ASN A 89 -6.41 -6.81 -11.08
N LYS A 90 -5.25 -7.15 -11.65
CA LYS A 90 -4.44 -6.27 -12.50
C LYS A 90 -5.23 -5.68 -13.66
N ASN A 91 -6.02 -6.49 -14.36
CA ASN A 91 -6.74 -6.04 -15.56
C ASN A 91 -7.86 -5.04 -15.21
N GLU A 92 -8.54 -5.25 -14.08
CA GLU A 92 -9.54 -4.31 -13.58
C GLU A 92 -8.90 -2.98 -13.18
N ILE A 93 -7.76 -3.04 -12.49
CA ILE A 93 -7.02 -1.84 -12.07
C ILE A 93 -6.54 -1.04 -13.29
N ILE A 94 -5.98 -1.70 -14.31
CA ILE A 94 -5.57 -1.04 -15.56
C ILE A 94 -6.77 -0.36 -16.22
N LYS A 95 -7.87 -1.09 -16.40
CA LYS A 95 -9.10 -0.54 -17.00
C LYS A 95 -9.65 0.65 -16.22
N ASN A 96 -9.65 0.58 -14.90
CA ASN A 96 -10.11 1.70 -14.06
C ASN A 96 -9.20 2.94 -14.23
N TYR A 97 -7.90 2.78 -14.43
CA TYR A 97 -6.99 3.89 -14.74
C TYR A 97 -7.31 4.50 -16.12
N GLU A 98 -7.49 3.67 -17.14
CA GLU A 98 -7.86 4.09 -18.49
C GLU A 98 -9.21 4.84 -18.51
N ASP A 99 -10.19 4.33 -17.75
CA ASP A 99 -11.52 4.93 -17.59
C ASP A 99 -11.52 6.14 -16.62
N ARG A 100 -10.37 6.53 -16.04
CA ARG A 100 -10.24 7.61 -15.04
C ARG A 100 -11.06 7.40 -13.76
N LYS A 101 -11.31 6.16 -13.40
CA LYS A 101 -12.04 5.77 -12.17
C LYS A 101 -11.07 5.65 -10.99
N TYR A 102 -10.34 6.71 -10.67
CA TYR A 102 -9.27 6.68 -9.67
C TYR A 102 -9.74 6.25 -8.28
N SER A 103 -10.90 6.75 -7.83
CA SER A 103 -11.45 6.40 -6.53
C SER A 103 -11.86 4.92 -6.43
N ALA A 104 -12.29 4.32 -7.54
CA ALA A 104 -12.56 2.89 -7.60
C ALA A 104 -11.27 2.08 -7.41
N ASN A 105 -10.17 2.49 -8.08
CA ASN A 105 -8.86 1.86 -7.90
C ASN A 105 -8.35 1.98 -6.47
N ILE A 106 -8.44 3.17 -5.85
CA ILE A 106 -8.00 3.33 -4.46
C ILE A 106 -8.79 2.39 -3.54
N ARG A 107 -10.11 2.30 -3.70
CA ARG A 107 -10.94 1.36 -2.91
C ARG A 107 -10.54 -0.09 -3.14
N LEU A 108 -10.32 -0.51 -4.39
CA LEU A 108 -9.91 -1.87 -4.71
C LEU A 108 -8.54 -2.19 -4.11
N ILE A 109 -7.54 -1.34 -4.32
CA ILE A 109 -6.18 -1.53 -3.79
C ILE A 109 -6.18 -1.57 -2.25
N THR A 110 -6.95 -0.71 -1.59
CA THR A 110 -7.05 -0.72 -0.11
C THR A 110 -7.80 -1.95 0.40
N SER A 111 -8.79 -2.46 -0.32
CA SER A 111 -9.46 -3.73 0.01
C SER A 111 -8.49 -4.91 -0.08
N LEU A 112 -7.69 -4.99 -1.14
CA LEU A 112 -6.65 -6.00 -1.28
C LEU A 112 -5.60 -5.90 -0.17
N ALA A 113 -5.22 -4.68 0.22
CA ALA A 113 -4.32 -4.47 1.36
C ALA A 113 -4.93 -4.93 2.70
N ASP A 114 -6.25 -4.79 2.88
CA ASP A 114 -6.96 -5.32 4.06
C ASP A 114 -6.89 -6.85 4.11
N GLU A 115 -7.00 -7.54 2.97
CA GLU A 115 -6.85 -9.01 2.89
C GLU A 115 -5.43 -9.44 3.30
N VAL A 116 -4.40 -8.73 2.85
CA VAL A 116 -3.01 -9.01 3.24
C VAL A 116 -2.79 -8.77 4.73
N ASN A 117 -3.31 -7.65 5.28
CA ASN A 117 -3.20 -7.38 6.71
C ASN A 117 -3.93 -8.44 7.54
N LYS A 118 -5.13 -8.88 7.12
CA LYS A 118 -5.87 -9.96 7.75
C LYS A 118 -5.05 -11.26 7.77
N TYR A 119 -4.46 -11.64 6.64
CA TYR A 119 -3.56 -12.79 6.54
C TYR A 119 -2.41 -12.68 7.55
N LEU A 120 -1.69 -11.56 7.59
CA LEU A 120 -0.60 -11.35 8.54
C LEU A 120 -1.06 -11.39 10.00
N ASP A 121 -2.27 -10.91 10.30
CA ASP A 121 -2.84 -10.93 11.64
C ASP A 121 -3.32 -12.32 12.06
N GLU A 122 -3.71 -13.19 11.12
CA GLU A 122 -4.02 -14.60 11.35
C GLU A 122 -2.76 -15.41 11.58
N GLU A 123 -1.70 -15.22 10.76
CA GLU A 123 -0.43 -15.94 10.82
C GLU A 123 0.47 -15.50 11.98
N LYS A 124 0.32 -14.29 12.47
CA LYS A 124 1.01 -13.72 13.63
C LYS A 124 2.53 -13.96 13.64
N PRO A 125 3.27 -13.55 12.60
CA PRO A 125 4.71 -13.81 12.53
C PRO A 125 5.47 -13.28 13.74
N TRP A 126 5.00 -12.20 14.39
CA TRP A 126 5.57 -11.65 15.64
C TRP A 126 5.40 -12.54 16.88
N VAL A 127 4.49 -13.50 16.83
CA VAL A 127 4.32 -14.52 17.87
C VAL A 127 5.15 -15.75 17.52
N GLN A 128 5.02 -16.22 16.27
CA GLN A 128 5.62 -17.42 15.76
C GLN A 128 7.17 -17.39 15.78
N ILE A 129 7.78 -16.21 15.57
CA ILE A 129 9.24 -16.03 15.55
C ILE A 129 9.91 -16.37 16.90
N LYS A 130 9.15 -16.46 17.99
CA LYS A 130 9.64 -16.80 19.32
C LYS A 130 9.99 -18.28 19.47
N ASP A 131 9.47 -19.12 18.59
CA ASP A 131 9.80 -20.54 18.50
C ASP A 131 10.76 -20.77 17.32
N ASP A 132 11.96 -21.26 17.61
CA ASP A 132 12.97 -21.50 16.60
C ASP A 132 12.53 -22.52 15.54
N ASN A 133 11.63 -23.45 15.87
CA ASN A 133 11.07 -24.41 14.92
C ASN A 133 10.21 -23.72 13.83
N ASN A 134 9.68 -22.55 14.12
CA ASN A 134 8.80 -21.81 13.21
C ASN A 134 9.56 -20.77 12.36
N ARG A 135 10.88 -20.64 12.49
CA ARG A 135 11.65 -19.60 11.77
C ARG A 135 11.45 -19.67 10.25
N GLY A 136 11.55 -20.86 9.65
CA GLY A 136 11.35 -21.02 8.21
C GLY A 136 9.92 -20.66 7.75
N TYR A 137 8.93 -20.97 8.60
CA TYR A 137 7.54 -20.58 8.36
C TYR A 137 7.37 -19.05 8.40
N VAL A 138 7.91 -18.39 9.43
CA VAL A 138 7.87 -16.92 9.56
C VAL A 138 8.54 -16.23 8.37
N GLN A 139 9.66 -16.78 7.89
CA GLN A 139 10.31 -16.25 6.70
C GLN A 139 9.40 -16.30 5.48
N LYS A 140 8.70 -17.43 5.25
CA LYS A 140 7.73 -17.57 4.14
C LYS A 140 6.58 -16.57 4.28
N VAL A 141 5.96 -16.44 5.45
CA VAL A 141 4.87 -15.49 5.70
C VAL A 141 5.31 -14.05 5.46
N CYS A 142 6.49 -13.66 5.93
CA CYS A 142 7.03 -12.32 5.69
C CYS A 142 7.41 -12.09 4.22
N THR A 143 7.86 -13.13 3.52
CA THR A 143 8.13 -13.09 2.07
C THR A 143 6.84 -12.86 1.28
N ASP A 144 5.76 -13.56 1.65
CA ASP A 144 4.42 -13.33 1.08
C ASP A 144 4.01 -11.86 1.23
N GLY A 145 4.08 -11.35 2.47
CA GLY A 145 3.72 -9.97 2.77
C GLY A 145 4.51 -8.95 1.93
N LEU A 146 5.82 -9.16 1.75
CA LEU A 146 6.66 -8.28 0.94
C LEU A 146 6.34 -8.36 -0.56
N ASN A 147 6.12 -9.56 -1.10
CA ASN A 147 5.75 -9.72 -2.50
C ASN A 147 4.38 -9.07 -2.80
N MET A 148 3.39 -9.29 -1.93
CA MET A 148 2.07 -8.67 -2.07
C MET A 148 2.15 -7.14 -1.92
N PHE A 149 2.95 -6.64 -0.96
CA PHE A 149 3.22 -5.22 -0.80
C PHE A 149 3.81 -4.59 -2.06
N LYS A 150 4.78 -5.24 -2.69
CA LYS A 150 5.38 -4.77 -3.95
C LYS A 150 4.36 -4.65 -5.07
N VAL A 151 3.46 -5.63 -5.22
CA VAL A 151 2.39 -5.57 -6.22
C VAL A 151 1.42 -4.43 -5.93
N LEU A 152 0.96 -4.28 -4.67
CA LEU A 152 0.07 -3.20 -4.26
C LEU A 152 0.70 -1.81 -4.47
N ALA A 153 1.99 -1.65 -4.15
CA ALA A 153 2.74 -0.43 -4.41
C ALA A 153 2.82 -0.14 -5.92
N GLY A 154 3.08 -1.17 -6.74
CA GLY A 154 3.07 -1.05 -8.20
C GLY A 154 1.73 -0.55 -8.75
N TYR A 155 0.62 -1.01 -8.19
CA TYR A 155 -0.73 -0.53 -8.55
C TYR A 155 -0.94 0.95 -8.22
N LEU A 156 -0.27 1.48 -7.21
CA LEU A 156 -0.33 2.90 -6.83
C LEU A 156 0.66 3.79 -7.61
N LYS A 157 1.60 3.20 -8.36
CA LYS A 157 2.66 3.96 -9.05
C LYS A 157 2.15 5.09 -9.96
N PRO A 158 1.02 4.95 -10.68
CA PRO A 158 0.47 6.07 -11.46
C PRO A 158 0.03 7.29 -10.62
N ILE A 159 -0.27 7.09 -9.34
CA ILE A 159 -0.74 8.14 -8.43
C ILE A 159 0.42 8.73 -7.61
N ILE A 160 1.28 7.88 -7.04
CA ILE A 160 2.37 8.25 -6.14
C ILE A 160 3.72 7.68 -6.61
N PRO A 161 4.21 8.08 -7.80
CA PRO A 161 5.39 7.50 -8.43
C PRO A 161 6.66 7.60 -7.58
N ASP A 162 6.95 8.76 -6.96
CA ASP A 162 8.17 8.98 -6.19
C ASP A 162 8.20 8.13 -4.89
N CYS A 163 7.03 7.92 -4.28
CA CYS A 163 6.92 7.02 -3.13
C CYS A 163 7.19 5.58 -3.55
N VAL A 164 6.63 5.13 -4.67
CA VAL A 164 6.83 3.76 -5.16
C VAL A 164 8.26 3.55 -5.64
N ASP A 165 8.87 4.52 -6.33
CA ASP A 165 10.27 4.45 -6.73
C ASP A 165 11.24 4.31 -5.53
N LYS A 166 10.89 4.90 -4.38
CA LYS A 166 11.65 4.70 -3.14
C LYS A 166 11.46 3.30 -2.58
N ILE A 167 10.25 2.74 -2.65
CA ILE A 167 9.96 1.37 -2.23
C ILE A 167 10.75 0.38 -3.10
N GLU A 168 10.74 0.55 -4.41
CA GLU A 168 11.46 -0.32 -5.36
C GLU A 168 12.98 -0.31 -5.17
N LYS A 169 13.54 0.74 -4.56
CA LYS A 169 14.98 0.84 -4.25
C LYS A 169 15.38 0.14 -2.95
N ILE A 170 14.42 -0.36 -2.18
CA ILE A 170 14.71 -1.11 -0.97
C ILE A 170 15.23 -2.49 -1.38
N SER A 171 16.46 -2.81 -1.02
CA SER A 171 17.21 -3.99 -1.48
C SER A 171 16.61 -5.35 -1.10
N ILE A 172 15.55 -5.37 -0.29
CA ILE A 172 14.81 -6.59 0.09
C ILE A 172 13.66 -6.87 -0.88
N LEU A 173 13.29 -5.90 -1.71
CA LEU A 173 12.20 -5.97 -2.67
C LEU A 173 12.77 -6.03 -4.09
#